data_aca9b4bb5cdeaf0314d21a02d3d0824a
#
_entry.id   aca9b4bb5cdeaf0314d21a02d3d0824a
#
_cell.length_a   1.000
_cell.length_b   1.000
_cell.length_c   1.000
_cell.angle_alpha   90.00
_cell.angle_beta   90.00
_cell.angle_gamma   90.00
#
_symmetry.space_group_name_H-M   'P 1'
#
loop_
_entity.id
_entity.type
_entity.pdbx_description
1 polymer ?
#
loop_
_entity_poly.entity_id
_entity_poly.type
_entity_poly.pdbx_seq_one_letter_code
_entity_poly.pdbx_strand_id
1 'polypeptide(L)'
;MTRSFGPRRAIWIEVEECDTSIKNEQFLHHLKRFDEIYRAIVSTQFNFHQSGHPGGSVSAGHIMSSLLFDSMDYDFRDPIRSDQDLLSFAAGHKATGLYAMWALRDELMRLSRPALLPSEDKFRLRLEDLLGFRRNPTHTTPLFNEFSSTPLDGHPTPMTPFVRIATGPSGVGMASSIGLAFGAADYYGKNAPKVHMLEGEGGLTPGRVYESVAAAGIAGLKNAICHLDWNQASIDSDRVTREGSNWGDYVQWDPMEFFYLHDWNVIHVLDGFDMGQVVSAQRKALEIDNDQPTAIVYRTEKGWNYGITGKKSHGAGHKMGSDSWHRAMAPIFGEAAAELPSPKDPSNIDEVEACYWETLLRIREIVSGEQALCENLASRVQDSFQRLDRSSRKPRSVTPSVDAVIEACRSPETPSELQLEIGSKFPLRKQLGQVLGFLNQKSDGAMLFGAADLSDSTAVSGANTGFPDNFWHFRTNPLSRSLSMGGICEDGLSCIIVGISGFGKHI
;
A
#
# COMPACT_ATOMS: atom_id res chain seq x y z
N MET A 1 -20.07 39.43 7.21
CA MET A 1 -19.49 38.48 8.17
C MET A 1 -18.37 37.74 7.48
N THR A 2 -17.13 37.94 7.88
CA THR A 2 -16.01 37.14 7.46
C THR A 2 -16.10 35.80 8.19
N ARG A 3 -16.25 34.68 7.47
CA ARG A 3 -16.19 33.36 8.06
C ARG A 3 -14.73 33.07 8.38
N SER A 4 -14.44 32.80 9.64
CA SER A 4 -13.13 32.29 10.07
C SER A 4 -13.20 30.76 10.10
N PHE A 5 -12.36 30.11 9.30
CA PHE A 5 -12.12 28.68 9.42
C PHE A 5 -10.98 28.43 10.40
N GLY A 6 -10.91 27.26 11.02
CA GLY A 6 -9.76 26.86 11.81
C GLY A 6 -8.45 26.96 10.98
N PRO A 7 -7.30 27.17 11.62
CA PRO A 7 -6.04 27.31 10.91
C PRO A 7 -5.72 26.01 10.18
N ARG A 8 -5.62 26.09 8.85
CA ARG A 8 -5.12 24.99 8.02
C ARG A 8 -3.61 24.86 8.23
N ARG A 9 -3.13 23.64 8.36
CA ARG A 9 -1.70 23.31 8.46
C ARG A 9 -1.12 22.74 7.18
N ALA A 10 -1.96 22.13 6.37
CA ALA A 10 -1.59 21.53 5.09
C ALA A 10 -1.01 22.58 4.11
N ILE A 11 -0.04 22.16 3.35
CA ILE A 11 0.58 22.92 2.26
C ILE A 11 0.29 22.26 0.92
N TRP A 12 0.39 23.05 -0.15
CA TRP A 12 0.24 22.58 -1.53
C TRP A 12 1.51 22.90 -2.31
N ILE A 13 2.07 21.92 -2.98
CA ILE A 13 3.33 22.01 -3.73
C ILE A 13 3.10 21.49 -5.15
N GLU A 14 3.47 22.31 -6.14
CA GLU A 14 3.60 21.87 -7.53
C GLU A 14 5.05 21.45 -7.76
N VAL A 15 5.27 20.23 -8.30
CA VAL A 15 6.60 19.78 -8.69
C VAL A 15 6.84 20.15 -10.15
N GLU A 16 7.62 21.20 -10.35
CA GLU A 16 8.00 21.65 -11.67
C GLU A 16 9.18 20.81 -12.23
N GLU A 17 9.33 20.78 -13.56
CA GLU A 17 10.43 20.07 -14.25
C GLU A 17 11.82 20.54 -13.77
N CYS A 18 11.92 21.80 -13.35
CA CYS A 18 13.19 22.41 -12.92
C CYS A 18 13.64 22.00 -11.50
N ASP A 19 12.81 21.32 -10.74
CA ASP A 19 13.14 20.88 -9.37
C ASP A 19 14.00 19.60 -9.37
N THR A 20 14.62 19.29 -10.50
CA THR A 20 15.55 18.18 -10.70
C THR A 20 16.89 18.41 -10.01
N SER A 21 16.86 18.71 -8.69
CA SER A 21 18.08 18.66 -7.86
C SER A 21 18.68 17.25 -7.74
N ILE A 22 18.05 16.27 -8.40
CA ILE A 22 18.51 14.88 -8.46
C ILE A 22 19.64 14.82 -9.50
N LYS A 23 20.84 15.17 -9.06
CA LYS A 23 22.06 15.13 -9.89
C LYS A 23 22.54 13.73 -10.27
N ASN A 24 21.78 12.67 -9.98
CA ASN A 24 22.20 11.30 -10.28
C ASN A 24 21.42 10.74 -11.48
N GLU A 25 21.78 11.20 -12.67
CA GLU A 25 21.20 10.77 -13.94
C GLU A 25 21.28 9.24 -14.12
N GLN A 26 22.37 8.61 -13.66
CA GLN A 26 22.53 7.16 -13.75
C GLN A 26 21.48 6.42 -12.92
N PHE A 27 21.18 6.91 -11.72
CA PHE A 27 20.14 6.30 -10.89
C PHE A 27 18.74 6.41 -11.52
N LEU A 28 18.39 7.58 -12.04
CA LEU A 28 17.12 7.77 -12.75
C LEU A 28 17.03 6.88 -13.99
N HIS A 29 18.13 6.72 -14.72
CA HIS A 29 18.20 5.80 -15.86
C HIS A 29 17.96 4.34 -15.42
N HIS A 30 18.59 3.90 -14.32
CA HIS A 30 18.38 2.55 -13.79
C HIS A 30 16.96 2.32 -13.31
N LEU A 31 16.30 3.31 -12.69
CA LEU A 31 14.88 3.20 -12.32
C LEU A 31 13.96 3.06 -13.54
N LYS A 32 14.21 3.86 -14.59
CA LYS A 32 13.47 3.75 -15.86
C LYS A 32 13.65 2.38 -16.50
N ARG A 33 14.88 1.88 -16.54
CA ARG A 33 15.17 0.55 -17.09
C ARG A 33 14.55 -0.58 -16.28
N PHE A 34 14.58 -0.49 -14.96
CA PHE A 34 13.89 -1.41 -14.07
C PHE A 34 12.37 -1.43 -14.33
N ASP A 35 11.76 -0.26 -14.53
CA ASP A 35 10.34 -0.16 -14.86
C ASP A 35 10.00 -0.75 -16.23
N GLU A 36 10.86 -0.62 -17.24
CA GLU A 36 10.67 -1.28 -18.53
C GLU A 36 10.63 -2.82 -18.38
N ILE A 37 11.56 -3.38 -17.61
CA ILE A 37 11.62 -4.82 -17.33
C ILE A 37 10.39 -5.24 -16.53
N TYR A 38 10.01 -4.47 -15.52
CA TYR A 38 8.79 -4.69 -14.74
C TYR A 38 7.53 -4.76 -15.61
N ARG A 39 7.36 -3.81 -16.53
CA ARG A 39 6.20 -3.79 -17.45
C ARG A 39 6.16 -5.01 -18.36
N ALA A 40 7.32 -5.49 -18.81
CA ALA A 40 7.38 -6.72 -19.59
C ALA A 40 6.97 -7.94 -18.78
N ILE A 41 7.35 -8.04 -17.50
CA ILE A 41 6.88 -9.10 -16.61
C ILE A 41 5.37 -9.02 -16.41
N VAL A 42 4.80 -7.83 -16.15
CA VAL A 42 3.34 -7.63 -16.03
C VAL A 42 2.61 -8.07 -17.31
N SER A 43 3.13 -7.70 -18.48
CA SER A 43 2.57 -8.08 -19.78
C SER A 43 2.60 -9.60 -19.98
N THR A 44 3.72 -10.23 -19.66
CA THR A 44 3.92 -11.67 -19.77
C THR A 44 2.99 -12.42 -18.82
N GLN A 45 2.92 -11.99 -17.56
CA GLN A 45 2.06 -12.58 -16.53
C GLN A 45 0.58 -12.50 -16.90
N PHE A 46 0.10 -11.35 -17.40
CA PHE A 46 -1.30 -11.23 -17.83
C PHE A 46 -1.61 -12.15 -19.02
N ASN A 47 -0.71 -12.23 -19.99
CA ASN A 47 -0.93 -13.07 -21.18
C ASN A 47 -0.95 -14.56 -20.87
N PHE A 48 -0.31 -15.01 -19.81
CA PHE A 48 -0.40 -16.38 -19.31
C PHE A 48 -1.70 -16.62 -18.54
N HIS A 49 -1.96 -15.81 -17.53
CA HIS A 49 -3.10 -16.04 -16.62
C HIS A 49 -4.44 -15.62 -17.22
N GLN A 50 -4.45 -14.74 -18.22
CA GLN A 50 -5.65 -14.10 -18.80
C GLN A 50 -6.55 -13.51 -17.70
N SER A 51 -5.94 -12.98 -16.65
CA SER A 51 -6.60 -12.48 -15.45
C SER A 51 -5.74 -11.44 -14.76
N GLY A 52 -6.37 -10.52 -14.02
CA GLY A 52 -5.69 -9.43 -13.34
C GLY A 52 -5.98 -8.08 -13.99
N HIS A 53 -5.23 -7.05 -13.58
CA HIS A 53 -5.48 -5.67 -13.99
C HIS A 53 -4.17 -4.99 -14.42
N PRO A 54 -3.69 -5.26 -15.65
CA PRO A 54 -2.38 -4.81 -16.10
C PRO A 54 -2.28 -3.30 -16.23
N GLY A 55 -3.32 -2.61 -16.72
CA GLY A 55 -3.26 -1.18 -17.00
C GLY A 55 -2.91 -0.31 -15.79
N GLY A 56 -3.57 -0.55 -14.66
CA GLY A 56 -3.25 0.15 -13.40
C GLY A 56 -1.95 -0.32 -12.76
N SER A 57 -1.51 -1.55 -13.03
CA SER A 57 -0.21 -2.06 -12.59
C SER A 57 0.92 -1.31 -13.29
N VAL A 58 0.88 -1.19 -14.61
CA VAL A 58 1.94 -0.52 -15.38
C VAL A 58 1.96 0.99 -15.17
N SER A 59 0.81 1.66 -14.96
CA SER A 59 0.79 3.10 -14.69
C SER A 59 1.46 3.47 -13.36
N ALA A 60 1.47 2.56 -12.40
CA ALA A 60 2.09 2.76 -11.08
C ALA A 60 3.59 2.38 -11.02
N GLY A 61 4.19 1.91 -12.10
CA GLY A 61 5.55 1.35 -12.10
C GLY A 61 6.61 2.34 -11.63
N HIS A 62 6.62 3.59 -12.12
CA HIS A 62 7.55 4.63 -11.70
C HIS A 62 7.38 5.00 -10.22
N ILE A 63 6.13 5.09 -9.73
CA ILE A 63 5.82 5.39 -8.34
C ILE A 63 6.43 4.31 -7.43
N MET A 64 6.22 3.05 -7.79
CA MET A 64 6.68 1.90 -7.02
C MET A 64 8.19 1.73 -7.04
N SER A 65 8.83 1.88 -8.21
CA SER A 65 10.28 1.77 -8.34
C SER A 65 10.99 2.81 -7.46
N SER A 66 10.52 4.05 -7.48
CA SER A 66 11.06 5.12 -6.63
C SER A 66 10.89 4.81 -5.14
N LEU A 67 9.73 4.31 -4.71
CA LEU A 67 9.50 3.93 -3.32
C LEU A 67 10.48 2.86 -2.84
N LEU A 68 10.63 1.78 -3.61
CA LEU A 68 11.46 0.64 -3.21
C LEU A 68 12.96 0.96 -3.15
N PHE A 69 13.44 1.80 -4.07
CA PHE A 69 14.89 2.02 -4.22
C PHE A 69 15.37 3.37 -3.69
N ASP A 70 14.48 4.25 -3.21
CA ASP A 70 14.87 5.56 -2.71
C ASP A 70 14.17 5.96 -1.40
N SER A 71 12.84 5.93 -1.36
CA SER A 71 12.06 6.64 -0.35
C SER A 71 11.73 5.85 0.91
N MET A 72 11.59 4.53 0.82
CA MET A 72 11.24 3.67 1.95
C MET A 72 12.46 3.19 2.73
N ASP A 73 12.29 3.10 4.05
CA ASP A 73 13.24 2.44 4.95
C ASP A 73 12.69 1.07 5.39
N TYR A 74 13.21 0.02 4.80
CA TYR A 74 12.76 -1.36 5.06
C TYR A 74 13.93 -2.36 5.03
N ASP A 75 13.73 -3.50 5.69
CA ASP A 75 14.72 -4.61 5.69
C ASP A 75 14.23 -5.73 4.78
N PHE A 76 14.88 -5.88 3.64
CA PHE A 76 14.56 -6.93 2.66
C PHE A 76 14.68 -8.35 3.24
N ARG A 77 15.55 -8.55 4.23
CA ARG A 77 15.80 -9.85 4.89
C ARG A 77 14.66 -10.27 5.82
N ASP A 78 13.93 -9.28 6.38
CA ASP A 78 12.87 -9.48 7.37
C ASP A 78 11.58 -8.74 6.99
N PRO A 79 10.74 -9.33 6.14
CA PRO A 79 9.47 -8.73 5.72
C PRO A 79 8.46 -8.47 6.84
N ILE A 80 8.64 -9.10 8.01
CA ILE A 80 7.74 -8.96 9.17
C ILE A 80 8.26 -8.00 10.23
N ARG A 81 9.42 -7.39 10.04
CA ARG A 81 10.00 -6.39 10.93
C ARG A 81 9.00 -5.24 11.17
N SER A 82 8.74 -4.92 12.43
CA SER A 82 7.63 -4.04 12.82
C SER A 82 7.95 -2.54 12.77
N ASP A 83 9.23 -2.16 12.82
CA ASP A 83 9.69 -0.77 12.81
C ASP A 83 10.04 -0.23 11.41
N GLN A 84 9.88 -1.05 10.37
CA GLN A 84 10.11 -0.66 8.98
C GLN A 84 8.93 0.13 8.41
N ASP A 85 9.19 0.94 7.36
CA ASP A 85 8.11 1.56 6.59
C ASP A 85 7.24 0.50 5.93
N LEU A 86 5.96 0.78 5.85
CA LEU A 86 4.96 -0.14 5.31
C LEU A 86 4.48 0.35 3.95
N LEU A 87 4.28 -0.59 3.04
CA LEU A 87 3.65 -0.33 1.75
C LEU A 87 2.34 -1.09 1.66
N SER A 88 1.25 -0.37 1.44
CA SER A 88 -0.07 -0.93 1.20
C SER A 88 -0.50 -0.68 -0.24
N PHE A 89 -0.83 -1.77 -0.94
CA PHE A 89 -1.55 -1.69 -2.21
C PHE A 89 -3.04 -1.49 -1.91
N ALA A 90 -3.41 -0.26 -1.56
CA ALA A 90 -4.79 0.12 -1.32
C ALA A 90 -5.65 -0.17 -2.55
N ALA A 91 -5.13 0.12 -3.74
CA ALA A 91 -5.65 -0.37 -5.01
C ALA A 91 -5.32 -1.86 -5.19
N GLY A 92 -5.96 -2.76 -4.44
CA GLY A 92 -5.64 -4.19 -4.44
C GLY A 92 -5.72 -4.86 -5.81
N HIS A 93 -6.49 -4.32 -6.74
CA HIS A 93 -6.55 -4.78 -8.12
C HIS A 93 -5.20 -4.67 -8.87
N LYS A 94 -4.25 -3.86 -8.41
CA LYS A 94 -2.89 -3.77 -8.95
C LYS A 94 -1.96 -4.91 -8.48
N ALA A 95 -2.51 -6.02 -7.95
CA ALA A 95 -1.76 -7.15 -7.44
C ALA A 95 -0.77 -7.74 -8.45
N THR A 96 -1.14 -7.82 -9.74
CA THR A 96 -0.23 -8.26 -10.81
C THR A 96 1.07 -7.47 -10.81
N GLY A 97 0.97 -6.14 -10.62
CA GLY A 97 2.13 -5.26 -10.50
C GLY A 97 2.91 -5.51 -9.22
N LEU A 98 2.24 -5.68 -8.07
CA LEU A 98 2.91 -6.02 -6.81
C LEU A 98 3.80 -7.26 -6.96
N TYR A 99 3.24 -8.34 -7.48
CA TYR A 99 3.97 -9.60 -7.60
C TYR A 99 5.13 -9.50 -8.60
N ALA A 100 4.91 -8.85 -9.76
CA ALA A 100 5.97 -8.59 -10.72
C ALA A 100 7.13 -7.77 -10.12
N MET A 101 6.80 -6.72 -9.35
CA MET A 101 7.77 -5.86 -8.70
C MET A 101 8.58 -6.61 -7.63
N TRP A 102 7.92 -7.42 -6.81
CA TRP A 102 8.57 -8.24 -5.79
C TRP A 102 9.48 -9.29 -6.41
N ALA A 103 9.01 -9.99 -7.44
CA ALA A 103 9.80 -11.02 -8.13
C ALA A 103 11.04 -10.43 -8.83
N LEU A 104 10.89 -9.29 -9.48
CA LEU A 104 12.03 -8.61 -10.13
C LEU A 104 13.04 -8.09 -9.08
N ARG A 105 12.58 -7.56 -7.95
CA ARG A 105 13.45 -7.15 -6.84
C ARG A 105 14.19 -8.35 -6.25
N ASP A 106 13.52 -9.49 -6.03
CA ASP A 106 14.15 -10.71 -5.52
C ASP A 106 15.23 -11.20 -6.49
N GLU A 107 14.96 -11.21 -7.79
CA GLU A 107 15.91 -11.63 -8.82
C GLU A 107 17.16 -10.72 -8.85
N LEU A 108 16.96 -9.41 -8.76
CA LEU A 108 18.04 -8.42 -8.67
C LEU A 108 18.91 -8.64 -7.42
N MET A 109 18.27 -8.88 -6.26
CA MET A 109 18.99 -9.16 -5.01
C MET A 109 19.72 -10.50 -5.08
N ARG A 110 19.14 -11.52 -5.71
CA ARG A 110 19.79 -12.83 -5.93
C ARG A 110 21.06 -12.69 -6.74
N LEU A 111 21.07 -11.84 -7.75
CA LEU A 111 22.23 -11.62 -8.62
C LEU A 111 23.34 -10.80 -7.94
N SER A 112 22.99 -9.77 -7.18
CA SER A 112 23.97 -8.79 -6.70
C SER A 112 24.24 -8.85 -5.19
N ARG A 113 23.29 -9.28 -4.39
CA ARG A 113 23.40 -9.33 -2.92
C ARG A 113 22.75 -10.59 -2.33
N PRO A 114 23.15 -11.81 -2.76
CA PRO A 114 22.51 -13.06 -2.32
C PRO A 114 22.53 -13.24 -0.79
N ALA A 115 23.51 -12.68 -0.10
CA ALA A 115 23.58 -12.70 1.36
C ALA A 115 22.48 -11.89 2.08
N LEU A 116 21.78 -11.02 1.35
CA LEU A 116 20.67 -10.23 1.88
C LEU A 116 19.28 -10.82 1.55
N LEU A 117 19.23 -11.99 0.92
CA LEU A 117 17.96 -12.68 0.71
C LEU A 117 17.36 -13.12 2.05
N PRO A 118 16.04 -13.12 2.22
CA PRO A 118 15.40 -13.74 3.38
C PRO A 118 15.84 -15.19 3.56
N SER A 119 16.05 -15.60 4.81
CA SER A 119 16.51 -16.95 5.15
C SER A 119 15.45 -18.04 4.94
N GLU A 120 14.18 -17.66 4.95
CA GLU A 120 13.05 -18.56 4.76
C GLU A 120 12.38 -18.28 3.41
N ASP A 121 12.18 -19.30 2.60
CA ASP A 121 11.58 -19.17 1.26
C ASP A 121 10.17 -18.55 1.28
N LYS A 122 9.38 -18.78 2.34
CA LYS A 122 8.06 -18.16 2.50
C LYS A 122 8.08 -16.62 2.52
N PHE A 123 9.24 -16.01 2.80
CA PHE A 123 9.44 -14.57 2.82
C PHE A 123 10.01 -14.02 1.50
N ARG A 124 10.16 -14.87 0.51
CA ARG A 124 10.58 -14.52 -0.84
C ARG A 124 9.40 -14.56 -1.80
N LEU A 125 9.51 -13.84 -2.88
CA LEU A 125 8.64 -13.95 -4.05
C LEU A 125 9.54 -13.93 -5.28
N ARG A 126 9.73 -15.12 -5.88
CA ARG A 126 10.64 -15.37 -7.00
C ARG A 126 9.90 -15.24 -8.33
N LEU A 127 10.63 -15.20 -9.45
CA LEU A 127 10.02 -15.26 -10.79
C LEU A 127 9.20 -16.54 -10.98
N GLU A 128 9.65 -17.65 -10.41
CA GLU A 128 8.95 -18.95 -10.40
C GLU A 128 7.58 -18.88 -9.70
N ASP A 129 7.45 -18.03 -8.67
CA ASP A 129 6.21 -17.88 -7.91
C ASP A 129 5.11 -17.17 -8.72
N LEU A 130 5.49 -16.42 -9.77
CA LEU A 130 4.53 -15.79 -10.67
C LEU A 130 3.65 -16.80 -11.42
N LEU A 131 4.07 -18.06 -11.55
CA LEU A 131 3.24 -19.18 -12.05
C LEU A 131 2.00 -19.39 -11.18
N GLY A 132 2.05 -19.02 -9.90
CA GLY A 132 0.98 -19.22 -8.93
C GLY A 132 -0.12 -18.16 -8.90
N PHE A 133 -0.02 -17.09 -9.70
CA PHE A 133 -1.01 -16.01 -9.65
C PHE A 133 -2.42 -16.50 -9.96
N ARG A 134 -3.36 -16.27 -9.04
CA ARG A 134 -4.75 -16.76 -9.12
C ARG A 134 -4.88 -18.27 -9.32
N ARG A 135 -3.85 -19.03 -9.00
CA ARG A 135 -3.86 -20.48 -8.96
C ARG A 135 -4.06 -20.95 -7.53
N ASN A 136 -4.70 -22.09 -7.40
CA ASN A 136 -4.80 -22.78 -6.12
C ASN A 136 -4.30 -24.22 -6.29
N PRO A 137 -4.14 -25.00 -5.21
CA PRO A 137 -3.61 -26.37 -5.31
C PRO A 137 -4.40 -27.30 -6.25
N THR A 138 -5.64 -26.98 -6.58
CA THR A 138 -6.48 -27.79 -7.50
C THR A 138 -6.32 -27.41 -8.98
N HIS A 139 -5.61 -26.31 -9.26
CA HIS A 139 -5.39 -25.81 -10.63
C HIS A 139 -3.90 -25.65 -10.93
N THR A 140 -3.07 -26.48 -10.33
CA THR A 140 -1.61 -26.49 -10.52
C THR A 140 -1.25 -26.99 -11.92
N THR A 141 -0.18 -26.41 -12.46
CA THR A 141 0.41 -26.78 -13.74
C THR A 141 1.74 -27.51 -13.54
N PRO A 142 2.32 -28.17 -14.57
CA PRO A 142 3.57 -28.90 -14.42
C PRO A 142 4.71 -28.07 -13.83
N LEU A 143 4.96 -26.86 -14.36
CA LEU A 143 6.05 -26.00 -13.86
C LEU A 143 5.75 -25.41 -12.48
N PHE A 144 4.47 -25.11 -12.18
CA PHE A 144 4.09 -24.70 -10.82
C PHE A 144 4.49 -25.75 -9.79
N ASN A 145 4.25 -27.04 -10.08
CA ASN A 145 4.61 -28.14 -9.20
C ASN A 145 6.14 -28.35 -9.15
N GLU A 146 6.82 -28.30 -10.30
CA GLU A 146 8.27 -28.49 -10.40
C GLU A 146 9.03 -27.48 -9.53
N PHE A 147 8.65 -26.20 -9.61
CA PHE A 147 9.30 -25.15 -8.84
C PHE A 147 8.75 -24.97 -7.42
N SER A 148 7.74 -25.75 -7.04
CA SER A 148 7.02 -25.56 -5.78
C SER A 148 6.59 -24.10 -5.59
N SER A 149 5.99 -23.54 -6.66
CA SER A 149 5.61 -22.12 -6.71
C SER A 149 4.55 -21.78 -5.66
N THR A 150 4.63 -20.57 -5.12
CA THR A 150 3.68 -20.06 -4.13
C THR A 150 2.36 -19.67 -4.80
N PRO A 151 1.20 -20.13 -4.32
CA PRO A 151 -0.09 -19.59 -4.76
C PRO A 151 -0.20 -18.09 -4.42
N LEU A 152 -0.57 -17.27 -5.40
CA LEU A 152 -0.71 -15.83 -5.26
C LEU A 152 -2.16 -15.41 -5.52
N ASP A 153 -2.73 -14.69 -4.55
CA ASP A 153 -4.11 -14.23 -4.61
C ASP A 153 -4.33 -13.15 -5.68
N GLY A 154 -5.56 -13.01 -6.14
CA GLY A 154 -5.93 -11.96 -7.10
C GLY A 154 -5.87 -10.54 -6.53
N HIS A 155 -5.78 -10.40 -5.22
CA HIS A 155 -5.58 -9.17 -4.46
C HIS A 155 -4.58 -9.45 -3.34
N PRO A 156 -3.76 -8.46 -2.92
CA PRO A 156 -2.75 -8.69 -1.89
C PRO A 156 -3.36 -9.11 -0.56
N THR A 157 -2.72 -10.09 0.09
CA THR A 157 -3.07 -10.57 1.43
C THR A 157 -1.81 -10.66 2.28
N PRO A 158 -1.91 -10.78 3.62
CA PRO A 158 -0.76 -10.95 4.51
C PRO A 158 0.08 -12.22 4.26
N MET A 159 -0.35 -13.11 3.37
CA MET A 159 0.48 -14.22 2.88
C MET A 159 1.59 -13.76 1.93
N THR A 160 1.45 -12.55 1.36
CA THR A 160 2.47 -11.93 0.51
C THR A 160 3.51 -11.22 1.38
N PRO A 161 4.81 -11.41 1.16
CA PRO A 161 5.86 -10.70 1.91
C PRO A 161 5.66 -9.18 1.90
N PHE A 162 5.88 -8.52 3.03
CA PHE A 162 5.70 -7.07 3.26
C PHE A 162 4.25 -6.56 3.29
N VAL A 163 3.25 -7.40 3.06
CA VAL A 163 1.84 -7.01 3.11
C VAL A 163 1.28 -7.25 4.51
N ARG A 164 0.61 -6.24 5.11
CA ARG A 164 0.05 -6.30 6.47
C ARG A 164 -1.46 -6.47 6.52
N ILE A 165 -2.15 -6.04 5.49
CA ILE A 165 -3.61 -6.10 5.40
C ILE A 165 -4.05 -6.63 4.03
N ALA A 166 -5.15 -7.34 4.01
CA ALA A 166 -5.81 -7.71 2.76
C ALA A 166 -6.52 -6.49 2.16
N THR A 167 -6.39 -6.33 0.85
CA THR A 167 -7.05 -5.27 0.10
C THR A 167 -7.83 -5.86 -1.08
N GLY A 168 -8.57 -5.02 -1.83
CA GLY A 168 -9.35 -5.49 -2.98
C GLY A 168 -10.63 -4.68 -3.18
N PRO A 169 -11.59 -4.73 -2.22
CA PRO A 169 -12.78 -3.88 -2.34
C PRO A 169 -12.42 -2.40 -2.35
N SER A 170 -13.01 -1.63 -3.27
CA SER A 170 -12.70 -0.21 -3.44
C SER A 170 -12.85 0.57 -2.14
N GLY A 171 -11.86 1.37 -1.82
CA GLY A 171 -11.79 2.22 -0.63
C GLY A 171 -11.44 1.51 0.68
N VAL A 172 -11.63 0.18 0.79
CA VAL A 172 -11.23 -0.57 1.99
C VAL A 172 -9.73 -0.49 2.21
N GLY A 173 -8.95 -0.70 1.15
CA GLY A 173 -7.49 -0.62 1.21
C GLY A 173 -7.00 0.74 1.72
N MET A 174 -7.56 1.85 1.21
CA MET A 174 -7.18 3.20 1.65
C MET A 174 -7.51 3.42 3.13
N ALA A 175 -8.76 3.15 3.54
CA ALA A 175 -9.21 3.36 4.91
C ALA A 175 -8.47 2.48 5.92
N SER A 176 -8.23 1.19 5.59
CA SER A 176 -7.46 0.29 6.44
C SER A 176 -5.97 0.67 6.50
N SER A 177 -5.40 1.21 5.43
CA SER A 177 -4.01 1.72 5.46
C SER A 177 -3.85 2.94 6.36
N ILE A 178 -4.86 3.81 6.43
CA ILE A 178 -4.92 4.89 7.43
C ILE A 178 -4.95 4.28 8.85
N GLY A 179 -5.69 3.19 9.04
CA GLY A 179 -5.68 2.42 10.29
C GLY A 179 -4.29 1.86 10.66
N LEU A 180 -3.53 1.33 9.68
CA LEU A 180 -2.13 0.93 9.90
C LEU A 180 -1.29 2.12 10.39
N ALA A 181 -1.48 3.30 9.79
CA ALA A 181 -0.75 4.50 10.19
C ALA A 181 -1.12 4.95 11.61
N PHE A 182 -2.38 4.84 12.03
CA PHE A 182 -2.80 5.05 13.41
C PHE A 182 -2.11 4.08 14.37
N GLY A 183 -2.15 2.77 14.08
CA GLY A 183 -1.51 1.74 14.92
C GLY A 183 0.00 1.97 15.06
N ALA A 184 0.68 2.29 13.96
CA ALA A 184 2.10 2.61 13.96
C ALA A 184 2.41 3.89 14.77
N ALA A 185 1.62 4.94 14.57
CA ALA A 185 1.77 6.22 15.27
C ALA A 185 1.51 6.09 16.78
N ASP A 186 0.49 5.32 17.17
CA ASP A 186 0.22 5.07 18.58
C ASP A 186 1.33 4.27 19.26
N TYR A 187 1.90 3.28 18.58
CA TYR A 187 2.93 2.42 19.15
C TYR A 187 4.32 3.06 19.20
N TYR A 188 4.75 3.75 18.12
CA TYR A 188 6.09 4.32 17.99
C TYR A 188 6.16 5.83 18.29
N GLY A 189 5.01 6.52 18.37
CA GLY A 189 4.97 7.96 18.59
C GLY A 189 5.65 8.75 17.46
N LYS A 190 6.48 9.73 17.82
CA LYS A 190 7.11 10.66 16.85
C LYS A 190 7.95 9.99 15.76
N ASN A 191 8.50 8.82 16.05
CA ASN A 191 9.38 8.06 15.15
C ASN A 191 8.63 6.93 14.44
N ALA A 192 7.31 7.02 14.34
CA ALA A 192 6.50 6.01 13.70
C ALA A 192 6.97 5.70 12.27
N PRO A 193 6.96 4.41 11.87
CA PRO A 193 7.12 4.03 10.48
C PRO A 193 6.17 4.80 9.57
N LYS A 194 6.62 5.13 8.37
CA LYS A 194 5.75 5.66 7.34
C LYS A 194 4.86 4.55 6.79
N VAL A 195 3.62 4.89 6.47
CA VAL A 195 2.69 4.01 5.77
C VAL A 195 2.41 4.61 4.40
N HIS A 196 3.02 4.03 3.39
CA HIS A 196 2.83 4.39 1.99
C HIS A 196 1.62 3.64 1.44
N MET A 197 0.64 4.35 0.88
CA MET A 197 -0.60 3.81 0.35
C MET A 197 -0.66 4.08 -1.15
N LEU A 198 -0.65 3.03 -1.98
CA LEU A 198 -0.82 3.16 -3.42
C LEU A 198 -2.30 3.02 -3.77
N GLU A 199 -2.92 4.08 -4.29
CA GLU A 199 -4.33 4.08 -4.70
C GLU A 199 -4.51 4.70 -6.10
N GLY A 200 -5.66 4.51 -6.70
CA GLY A 200 -6.13 5.20 -7.89
C GLY A 200 -7.33 6.09 -7.57
N GLU A 201 -7.63 7.09 -8.41
CA GLU A 201 -8.73 8.02 -8.17
C GLU A 201 -10.10 7.32 -8.07
N GLY A 202 -10.29 6.20 -8.76
CA GLY A 202 -11.51 5.40 -8.62
C GLY A 202 -11.68 4.82 -7.23
N GLY A 203 -10.58 4.50 -6.54
CA GLY A 203 -10.58 4.00 -5.17
C GLY A 203 -10.88 5.08 -4.13
N LEU A 204 -10.82 6.36 -4.49
CA LEU A 204 -11.20 7.46 -3.59
C LEU A 204 -12.71 7.74 -3.57
N THR A 205 -13.48 7.19 -4.50
CA THR A 205 -14.92 7.47 -4.63
C THR A 205 -15.83 6.85 -3.56
N PRO A 206 -15.50 5.72 -2.90
CA PRO A 206 -16.33 5.18 -1.82
C PRO A 206 -16.41 6.10 -0.60
N GLY A 207 -17.59 6.19 0.04
CA GLY A 207 -17.83 7.05 1.20
C GLY A 207 -16.87 6.84 2.37
N ARG A 208 -16.47 5.58 2.63
CA ARG A 208 -15.48 5.23 3.66
C ARG A 208 -14.13 5.94 3.51
N VAL A 209 -13.77 6.32 2.28
CA VAL A 209 -12.51 7.05 2.03
C VAL A 209 -12.64 8.50 2.46
N TYR A 210 -13.79 9.15 2.17
CA TYR A 210 -14.07 10.51 2.64
C TYR A 210 -14.00 10.58 4.18
N GLU A 211 -14.62 9.61 4.86
CA GLU A 211 -14.60 9.51 6.31
C GLU A 211 -13.19 9.31 6.87
N SER A 212 -12.42 8.38 6.31
CA SER A 212 -11.10 8.04 6.82
C SER A 212 -10.04 9.09 6.49
N VAL A 213 -10.12 9.73 5.34
CA VAL A 213 -9.23 10.85 4.95
C VAL A 213 -9.46 12.04 5.89
N ALA A 214 -10.72 12.38 6.19
CA ALA A 214 -11.05 13.41 7.17
C ALA A 214 -10.50 13.07 8.56
N ALA A 215 -10.65 11.82 9.02
CA ALA A 215 -10.14 11.35 10.30
C ALA A 215 -8.61 11.48 10.40
N ALA A 216 -7.87 11.12 9.35
CA ALA A 216 -6.42 11.22 9.31
C ALA A 216 -5.92 12.68 9.41
N GLY A 217 -6.58 13.61 8.70
CA GLY A 217 -6.26 15.03 8.78
C GLY A 217 -6.52 15.62 10.16
N ILE A 218 -7.70 15.31 10.77
CA ILE A 218 -8.06 15.74 12.13
C ILE A 218 -7.07 15.22 13.16
N ALA A 219 -6.65 13.96 13.04
CA ALA A 219 -5.72 13.31 13.95
C ALA A 219 -4.26 13.77 13.78
N GLY A 220 -3.93 14.48 12.71
CA GLY A 220 -2.56 14.92 12.42
C GLY A 220 -1.63 13.75 12.09
N LEU A 221 -2.07 12.82 11.27
CA LEU A 221 -1.43 11.51 11.06
C LEU A 221 -0.27 11.61 10.06
N LYS A 222 0.80 12.31 10.44
CA LYS A 222 1.94 12.66 9.57
C LYS A 222 2.73 11.48 8.99
N ASN A 223 2.54 10.29 9.50
CA ASN A 223 3.15 9.08 8.98
C ASN A 223 2.33 8.40 7.87
N ALA A 224 1.17 8.96 7.51
CA ALA A 224 0.34 8.49 6.39
C ALA A 224 0.71 9.23 5.10
N ILE A 225 1.15 8.49 4.07
CA ILE A 225 1.52 9.05 2.77
C ILE A 225 0.75 8.31 1.67
N CYS A 226 -0.16 9.02 1.01
CA CYS A 226 -0.89 8.50 -0.14
C CYS A 226 -0.15 8.78 -1.44
N HIS A 227 0.04 7.76 -2.27
CA HIS A 227 0.55 7.86 -3.63
C HIS A 227 -0.61 7.60 -4.58
N LEU A 228 -1.16 8.65 -5.15
CA LEU A 228 -2.32 8.57 -6.02
C LEU A 228 -1.90 8.48 -7.49
N ASP A 229 -2.12 7.31 -8.08
CA ASP A 229 -2.01 7.08 -9.52
C ASP A 229 -3.26 7.64 -10.23
N TRP A 230 -3.23 8.93 -10.56
CA TRP A 230 -4.35 9.64 -11.19
C TRP A 230 -4.35 9.41 -12.70
N ASN A 231 -4.86 8.27 -13.14
CA ASN A 231 -4.83 7.83 -14.53
C ASN A 231 -6.14 8.02 -15.31
N GLN A 232 -7.19 8.53 -14.67
CA GLN A 232 -8.47 8.94 -15.28
C GLN A 232 -9.19 7.81 -16.03
N ALA A 233 -9.11 6.59 -15.51
CA ALA A 233 -9.85 5.48 -16.10
C ALA A 233 -10.17 4.39 -15.07
N SER A 234 -11.41 3.90 -15.09
CA SER A 234 -11.86 2.72 -14.35
C SER A 234 -11.99 1.49 -15.26
N ILE A 235 -12.82 0.52 -14.88
CA ILE A 235 -13.10 -0.67 -15.66
C ILE A 235 -14.01 -0.37 -16.86
N ASP A 236 -15.08 0.39 -16.64
CA ASP A 236 -16.11 0.64 -17.66
C ASP A 236 -16.16 2.10 -18.12
N SER A 237 -15.51 3.02 -17.40
CA SER A 237 -15.56 4.42 -17.71
C SER A 237 -14.18 5.07 -17.77
N ASP A 238 -14.05 6.03 -18.65
CA ASP A 238 -12.95 6.98 -18.79
C ASP A 238 -13.49 8.40 -19.06
N ARG A 239 -14.75 8.65 -18.67
CA ARG A 239 -15.44 9.93 -18.84
C ARG A 239 -16.34 10.23 -17.65
N VAL A 240 -16.50 11.49 -17.33
CA VAL A 240 -17.45 11.97 -16.31
C VAL A 240 -18.87 12.10 -16.88
N THR A 241 -19.86 12.12 -15.99
CA THR A 241 -21.27 12.28 -16.33
C THR A 241 -21.64 13.76 -16.51
N ARG A 242 -21.00 14.45 -17.43
CA ARG A 242 -21.32 15.84 -17.78
C ARG A 242 -21.28 16.04 -19.31
N GLU A 243 -22.04 17.02 -19.79
CA GLU A 243 -22.01 17.39 -21.19
C GLU A 243 -20.60 17.82 -21.62
N GLY A 244 -20.14 17.33 -22.77
CA GLY A 244 -18.84 17.67 -23.31
C GLY A 244 -17.64 17.05 -22.58
N SER A 245 -17.85 16.05 -21.70
CA SER A 245 -16.73 15.36 -21.06
C SER A 245 -15.79 14.73 -22.09
N ASN A 246 -14.50 14.86 -21.84
CA ASN A 246 -13.46 14.31 -22.70
C ASN A 246 -13.12 12.89 -22.27
N TRP A 247 -12.55 12.13 -23.21
CA TRP A 247 -11.90 10.87 -22.88
C TRP A 247 -10.71 11.13 -21.93
N GLY A 248 -10.61 10.33 -20.88
CA GLY A 248 -9.61 10.51 -19.83
C GLY A 248 -10.07 11.39 -18.65
N ASP A 249 -11.35 11.78 -18.60
CA ASP A 249 -11.96 12.53 -17.49
C ASP A 249 -12.85 11.61 -16.65
N TYR A 250 -12.29 10.72 -15.84
CA TYR A 250 -13.08 9.74 -15.08
C TYR A 250 -13.77 10.31 -13.84
N VAL A 251 -13.07 11.01 -12.98
CA VAL A 251 -13.66 11.65 -11.80
C VAL A 251 -14.07 13.10 -12.10
N GLN A 252 -15.17 13.57 -11.48
CA GLN A 252 -15.71 14.89 -11.70
C GLN A 252 -15.09 15.98 -10.82
N TRP A 253 -14.32 15.60 -9.84
CA TRP A 253 -13.67 16.44 -8.85
C TRP A 253 -12.15 16.27 -8.92
N ASP A 254 -11.47 17.28 -8.43
CA ASP A 254 -10.01 17.27 -8.36
C ASP A 254 -9.53 16.48 -7.13
N PRO A 255 -8.74 15.40 -7.31
CA PRO A 255 -8.20 14.66 -6.18
C PRO A 255 -7.34 15.49 -5.24
N MET A 256 -6.67 16.50 -5.73
CA MET A 256 -5.83 17.39 -4.93
C MET A 256 -6.67 18.25 -4.01
N GLU A 257 -7.76 18.85 -4.52
CA GLU A 257 -8.72 19.60 -3.71
C GLU A 257 -9.37 18.71 -2.64
N PHE A 258 -9.64 17.45 -2.97
CA PHE A 258 -10.20 16.48 -2.03
C PHE A 258 -9.29 16.28 -0.81
N PHE A 259 -8.01 16.00 -1.02
CA PHE A 259 -7.06 15.84 0.08
C PHE A 259 -6.83 17.14 0.83
N TYR A 260 -6.67 18.26 0.12
CA TYR A 260 -6.42 19.55 0.71
C TYR A 260 -7.61 20.07 1.54
N LEU A 261 -8.85 19.75 1.15
CA LEU A 261 -10.06 20.05 1.93
C LEU A 261 -9.98 19.44 3.34
N HIS A 262 -9.43 18.24 3.44
CA HIS A 262 -9.30 17.48 4.70
C HIS A 262 -7.96 17.71 5.42
N ASP A 263 -7.28 18.83 5.13
CA ASP A 263 -6.03 19.25 5.78
C ASP A 263 -4.86 18.26 5.56
N TRP A 264 -4.82 17.59 4.41
CA TRP A 264 -3.65 16.83 3.95
C TRP A 264 -2.72 17.73 3.16
N ASN A 265 -1.41 17.59 3.34
CA ASN A 265 -0.44 18.15 2.39
C ASN A 265 -0.67 17.54 1.01
N VAL A 266 -0.56 18.36 -0.02
CA VAL A 266 -0.70 17.93 -1.41
C VAL A 266 0.58 18.23 -2.16
N ILE A 267 1.12 17.24 -2.87
CA ILE A 267 2.21 17.40 -3.83
C ILE A 267 1.69 16.94 -5.19
N HIS A 268 1.62 17.85 -6.14
CA HIS A 268 1.17 17.56 -7.49
C HIS A 268 2.37 17.27 -8.40
N VAL A 269 2.34 16.13 -9.06
CA VAL A 269 3.32 15.68 -10.05
C VAL A 269 2.67 15.73 -11.43
N LEU A 270 3.07 16.69 -12.24
CA LEU A 270 2.47 16.98 -13.54
C LEU A 270 2.65 15.84 -14.55
N ASP A 271 3.79 15.16 -14.47
CA ASP A 271 4.09 13.99 -15.30
C ASP A 271 4.59 12.84 -14.42
N GLY A 272 3.69 11.90 -14.12
CA GLY A 272 4.00 10.68 -13.35
C GLY A 272 4.90 9.67 -14.09
N PHE A 273 5.25 9.96 -15.35
CA PHE A 273 6.23 9.21 -16.14
C PHE A 273 7.59 9.92 -16.25
N ASP A 274 7.72 11.11 -15.68
CA ASP A 274 9.02 11.71 -15.41
C ASP A 274 9.57 11.18 -14.07
N MET A 275 10.56 10.29 -14.15
CA MET A 275 11.18 9.67 -12.97
C MET A 275 11.81 10.70 -12.02
N GLY A 276 12.31 11.81 -12.57
CA GLY A 276 12.87 12.91 -11.77
C GLY A 276 11.81 13.59 -10.92
N GLN A 277 10.66 13.93 -11.50
CA GLN A 277 9.53 14.49 -10.77
C GLN A 277 9.00 13.52 -9.70
N VAL A 278 8.87 12.23 -10.04
CA VAL A 278 8.39 11.20 -9.10
C VAL A 278 9.30 11.09 -7.89
N VAL A 279 10.61 10.94 -8.09
CA VAL A 279 11.59 10.82 -7.00
C VAL A 279 11.64 12.12 -6.17
N SER A 280 11.62 13.29 -6.81
CA SER A 280 11.62 14.59 -6.13
C SER A 280 10.41 14.76 -5.24
N ALA A 281 9.21 14.43 -5.75
CA ALA A 281 7.96 14.53 -4.99
C ALA A 281 7.97 13.62 -3.75
N GLN A 282 8.45 12.39 -3.88
CA GLN A 282 8.53 11.46 -2.75
C GLN A 282 9.51 11.93 -1.69
N ARG A 283 10.67 12.47 -2.07
CA ARG A 283 11.63 13.07 -1.13
C ARG A 283 11.04 14.28 -0.42
N LYS A 284 10.36 15.17 -1.16
CA LYS A 284 9.66 16.32 -0.56
C LYS A 284 8.62 15.90 0.46
N ALA A 285 7.86 14.85 0.20
CA ALA A 285 6.89 14.32 1.16
C ALA A 285 7.53 13.87 2.48
N LEU A 286 8.75 13.33 2.42
CA LEU A 286 9.50 12.91 3.61
C LEU A 286 10.08 14.09 4.42
N GLU A 287 10.28 15.25 3.78
CA GLU A 287 10.82 16.48 4.39
C GLU A 287 9.76 17.32 5.11
N ILE A 288 8.47 17.16 4.76
CA ILE A 288 7.38 17.92 5.36
C ILE A 288 7.21 17.51 6.83
N ASP A 289 7.34 18.48 7.73
CA ASP A 289 7.17 18.28 9.19
C ASP A 289 6.19 19.31 9.77
N ASN A 290 4.92 19.20 9.40
CA ASN A 290 3.84 20.07 9.88
C ASN A 290 2.73 19.30 10.61
N ASP A 291 3.02 18.06 11.02
CA ASP A 291 2.10 17.14 11.70
C ASP A 291 0.82 16.83 10.89
N GLN A 292 0.89 16.80 9.55
CA GLN A 292 -0.22 16.46 8.69
C GLN A 292 0.12 15.30 7.74
N PRO A 293 -0.86 14.46 7.37
CA PRO A 293 -0.68 13.44 6.34
C PRO A 293 -0.38 14.08 4.98
N THR A 294 0.20 13.31 4.07
CA THR A 294 0.60 13.82 2.74
C THR A 294 0.00 12.96 1.63
N ALA A 295 -0.56 13.60 0.61
CA ALA A 295 -0.95 12.98 -0.65
C ALA A 295 -0.05 13.48 -1.78
N ILE A 296 0.55 12.55 -2.50
CA ILE A 296 1.28 12.84 -3.73
C ILE A 296 0.40 12.37 -4.89
N VAL A 297 -0.01 13.29 -5.74
CA VAL A 297 -0.94 13.05 -6.85
C VAL A 297 -0.12 13.05 -8.14
N TYR A 298 0.00 11.88 -8.76
CA TYR A 298 0.78 11.70 -10.00
C TYR A 298 -0.17 11.63 -11.19
N ARG A 299 -0.03 12.58 -12.11
CA ARG A 299 -0.78 12.53 -13.36
C ARG A 299 -0.18 11.46 -14.26
N THR A 300 -0.95 10.43 -14.54
CA THR A 300 -0.52 9.25 -15.31
C THR A 300 -1.54 8.90 -16.39
N GLU A 301 -1.24 7.88 -17.18
CA GLU A 301 -2.15 7.27 -18.15
C GLU A 301 -2.24 5.76 -17.89
N LYS A 302 -3.46 5.27 -17.68
CA LYS A 302 -3.69 3.84 -17.48
C LYS A 302 -3.27 3.03 -18.70
N GLY A 303 -2.40 2.05 -18.51
CA GLY A 303 -1.86 1.23 -19.61
C GLY A 303 -0.79 1.93 -20.44
N TRP A 304 -0.11 2.93 -19.89
CA TRP A 304 1.00 3.61 -20.56
C TRP A 304 2.07 2.63 -21.02
N ASN A 305 2.48 2.72 -22.28
CA ASN A 305 3.43 1.80 -22.92
C ASN A 305 3.07 0.30 -22.84
N TYR A 306 1.81 -0.01 -22.51
CA TYR A 306 1.31 -1.37 -22.53
C TYR A 306 0.73 -1.78 -23.90
N GLY A 307 0.53 -0.81 -24.83
CA GLY A 307 -0.08 -1.03 -26.14
C GLY A 307 -1.61 -1.04 -26.12
N ILE A 308 -2.23 -0.97 -24.95
CA ILE A 308 -3.67 -0.81 -24.72
C ILE A 308 -3.81 0.21 -23.60
N THR A 309 -4.49 1.34 -23.86
CA THR A 309 -4.62 2.44 -22.90
C THR A 309 -6.05 2.67 -22.43
N GLY A 310 -6.20 3.47 -21.37
CA GLY A 310 -7.49 3.85 -20.78
C GLY A 310 -8.23 2.66 -20.18
N LYS A 311 -9.55 2.73 -20.15
CA LYS A 311 -10.41 1.69 -19.55
C LYS A 311 -10.18 0.29 -20.15
N LYS A 312 -9.84 0.20 -21.43
CA LYS A 312 -9.60 -1.09 -22.09
C LYS A 312 -8.42 -1.86 -21.48
N SER A 313 -7.43 -1.17 -20.92
CA SER A 313 -6.28 -1.81 -20.27
C SER A 313 -6.59 -2.36 -18.86
N HIS A 314 -7.78 -2.11 -18.33
CA HIS A 314 -8.12 -2.54 -16.96
C HIS A 314 -8.05 -4.06 -16.78
N GLY A 315 -8.67 -4.80 -17.70
CA GLY A 315 -8.70 -6.27 -17.68
C GLY A 315 -8.45 -6.88 -19.06
N ALA A 316 -7.88 -6.12 -19.99
CA ALA A 316 -7.51 -6.63 -21.30
C ALA A 316 -6.00 -6.80 -21.42
N GLY A 317 -5.62 -7.88 -22.07
CA GLY A 317 -4.25 -8.16 -22.46
C GLY A 317 -4.13 -8.37 -23.95
N HIS A 318 -2.90 -8.48 -24.38
CA HIS A 318 -2.57 -8.97 -25.68
C HIS A 318 -2.70 -10.51 -25.69
N LYS A 319 -2.77 -11.08 -26.85
CA LYS A 319 -2.52 -12.52 -27.00
C LYS A 319 -1.01 -12.70 -27.21
N MET A 320 -0.40 -13.65 -26.54
CA MET A 320 0.99 -14.02 -26.71
C MET A 320 1.28 -14.27 -28.21
N GLY A 321 2.33 -13.66 -28.75
CA GLY A 321 2.65 -13.71 -30.17
C GLY A 321 1.87 -12.74 -31.08
N SER A 322 0.97 -11.91 -30.55
CA SER A 322 0.32 -10.86 -31.34
C SER A 322 1.20 -9.63 -31.54
N ASP A 323 0.94 -8.85 -32.61
CA ASP A 323 1.67 -7.59 -32.86
C ASP A 323 1.60 -6.62 -31.69
N SER A 324 0.48 -6.57 -30.98
CA SER A 324 0.34 -5.70 -29.81
C SER A 324 1.18 -6.17 -28.63
N TRP A 325 1.35 -7.50 -28.46
CA TRP A 325 2.24 -8.06 -27.44
C TRP A 325 3.70 -7.80 -27.79
N HIS A 326 4.10 -8.03 -29.04
CA HIS A 326 5.47 -7.73 -29.49
C HIS A 326 5.82 -6.25 -29.30
N ARG A 327 4.89 -5.33 -29.58
CA ARG A 327 5.09 -3.89 -29.29
C ARG A 327 5.25 -3.60 -27.80
N ALA A 328 4.49 -4.27 -26.93
CA ALA A 328 4.61 -4.11 -25.48
C ALA A 328 5.96 -4.64 -24.95
N MET A 329 6.55 -5.65 -25.61
CA MET A 329 7.83 -6.24 -25.23
C MET A 329 9.06 -5.55 -25.87
N ALA A 330 8.85 -4.78 -26.93
CA ALA A 330 9.91 -4.11 -27.67
C ALA A 330 10.85 -3.20 -26.82
N PRO A 331 10.40 -2.49 -25.77
CA PRO A 331 11.28 -1.68 -24.94
C PRO A 331 12.46 -2.44 -24.34
N ILE A 332 12.32 -3.73 -24.08
CA ILE A 332 13.42 -4.54 -23.51
C ILE A 332 14.05 -5.51 -24.52
N PHE A 333 13.32 -5.94 -25.55
CA PHE A 333 13.80 -6.93 -26.52
C PHE A 333 14.19 -6.32 -27.88
N GLY A 334 13.80 -5.07 -28.18
CA GLY A 334 14.01 -4.47 -29.48
C GLY A 334 13.35 -5.30 -30.58
N GLU A 335 14.07 -5.55 -31.67
CA GLU A 335 13.60 -6.38 -32.80
C GLU A 335 13.38 -7.85 -32.41
N ALA A 336 14.15 -8.37 -31.43
CA ALA A 336 13.99 -9.74 -30.94
C ALA A 336 12.63 -9.99 -30.23
N ALA A 337 11.85 -8.96 -29.96
CA ALA A 337 10.48 -9.13 -29.48
C ALA A 337 9.61 -9.98 -30.42
N ALA A 338 9.87 -9.92 -31.72
CA ALA A 338 9.16 -10.74 -32.72
C ALA A 338 9.53 -12.25 -32.65
N GLU A 339 10.64 -12.59 -32.02
CA GLU A 339 11.13 -13.96 -31.85
C GLU A 339 10.74 -14.59 -30.52
N LEU A 340 9.98 -13.85 -29.68
CA LEU A 340 9.48 -14.38 -28.43
C LEU A 340 8.53 -15.56 -28.68
N PRO A 341 8.57 -16.59 -27.82
CA PRO A 341 7.75 -17.77 -27.99
C PRO A 341 6.25 -17.45 -27.95
N SER A 342 5.50 -18.11 -28.82
CA SER A 342 4.05 -18.02 -28.81
C SER A 342 3.44 -19.42 -28.97
N PRO A 343 2.35 -19.75 -28.25
CA PRO A 343 1.72 -21.07 -28.37
C PRO A 343 1.10 -21.26 -29.75
N LYS A 344 1.31 -22.44 -30.34
CA LYS A 344 0.66 -22.83 -31.57
C LYS A 344 -0.84 -23.09 -31.36
N ASP A 345 -1.14 -23.73 -30.21
CA ASP A 345 -2.51 -23.92 -29.74
C ASP A 345 -2.70 -23.16 -28.42
N PRO A 346 -3.35 -21.97 -28.44
CA PRO A 346 -3.62 -21.20 -27.22
C PRO A 346 -4.58 -21.89 -26.24
N SER A 347 -5.22 -22.99 -26.63
CA SER A 347 -6.07 -23.80 -25.73
C SER A 347 -5.26 -24.86 -24.97
N ASN A 348 -4.04 -25.16 -25.40
CA ASN A 348 -3.13 -26.09 -24.76
C ASN A 348 -2.39 -25.37 -23.62
N ILE A 349 -2.82 -25.61 -22.37
CA ILE A 349 -2.29 -24.93 -21.19
C ILE A 349 -0.81 -25.21 -20.97
N ASP A 350 -0.33 -26.42 -21.30
CA ASP A 350 1.09 -26.78 -21.11
C ASP A 350 1.98 -26.03 -22.11
N GLU A 351 1.51 -25.85 -23.34
CA GLU A 351 2.22 -25.08 -24.37
C GLU A 351 2.25 -23.58 -24.02
N VAL A 352 1.12 -23.05 -23.53
CA VAL A 352 1.03 -21.65 -23.06
C VAL A 352 1.96 -21.43 -21.87
N GLU A 353 2.02 -22.37 -20.91
CA GLU A 353 2.92 -22.28 -19.77
C GLU A 353 4.39 -22.34 -20.20
N ALA A 354 4.74 -23.23 -21.13
CA ALA A 354 6.10 -23.32 -21.64
C ALA A 354 6.56 -22.02 -22.31
N CYS A 355 5.71 -21.43 -23.16
CA CYS A 355 5.97 -20.12 -23.79
C CYS A 355 6.10 -18.99 -22.76
N TYR A 356 5.24 -18.98 -21.76
CA TYR A 356 5.30 -18.03 -20.65
C TYR A 356 6.63 -18.13 -19.92
N TRP A 357 7.02 -19.34 -19.51
CA TRP A 357 8.23 -19.56 -18.75
C TRP A 357 9.49 -19.23 -19.58
N GLU A 358 9.55 -19.63 -20.84
CA GLU A 358 10.65 -19.27 -21.73
C GLU A 358 10.78 -17.73 -21.86
N THR A 359 9.66 -17.01 -21.95
CA THR A 359 9.69 -15.55 -21.99
C THR A 359 10.28 -14.98 -20.70
N LEU A 360 9.89 -15.50 -19.53
CA LEU A 360 10.47 -15.08 -18.24
C LEU A 360 11.96 -15.40 -18.16
N LEU A 361 12.42 -16.54 -18.69
CA LEU A 361 13.83 -16.89 -18.75
C LEU A 361 14.63 -15.88 -19.59
N ARG A 362 14.11 -15.47 -20.75
CA ARG A 362 14.73 -14.43 -21.57
C ARG A 362 14.76 -13.08 -20.85
N ILE A 363 13.73 -12.72 -20.10
CA ILE A 363 13.76 -11.52 -19.22
C ILE A 363 14.86 -11.67 -18.16
N ARG A 364 14.98 -12.83 -17.51
CA ARG A 364 16.04 -13.14 -16.55
C ARG A 364 17.44 -12.98 -17.15
N GLU A 365 17.66 -13.42 -18.39
CA GLU A 365 18.92 -13.25 -19.10
C GLU A 365 19.25 -11.76 -19.30
N ILE A 366 18.25 -10.96 -19.70
CA ILE A 366 18.43 -9.49 -19.82
C ILE A 366 18.82 -8.89 -18.48
N VAL A 367 18.11 -9.21 -17.39
CA VAL A 367 18.42 -8.73 -16.03
C VAL A 367 19.84 -9.13 -15.63
N SER A 368 20.24 -10.37 -15.93
CA SER A 368 21.60 -10.86 -15.63
C SER A 368 22.69 -10.12 -16.41
N GLY A 369 22.38 -9.64 -17.61
CA GLY A 369 23.28 -8.80 -18.43
C GLY A 369 23.41 -7.36 -17.93
N GLU A 370 22.45 -6.87 -17.19
CA GLU A 370 22.37 -5.49 -16.67
C GLU A 370 23.10 -5.34 -15.32
N GLN A 371 24.37 -5.76 -15.24
CA GLN A 371 25.13 -5.81 -13.98
C GLN A 371 25.19 -4.46 -13.25
N ALA A 372 25.40 -3.36 -13.97
CA ALA A 372 25.47 -2.02 -13.37
C ALA A 372 24.13 -1.58 -12.75
N LEU A 373 23.01 -1.91 -13.39
CA LEU A 373 21.66 -1.69 -12.87
C LEU A 373 21.45 -2.52 -11.60
N CYS A 374 21.74 -3.82 -11.68
CA CYS A 374 21.53 -4.76 -10.57
C CYS A 374 22.35 -4.33 -9.34
N GLU A 375 23.62 -3.99 -9.51
CA GLU A 375 24.51 -3.53 -8.42
C GLU A 375 24.00 -2.21 -7.81
N ASN A 376 23.63 -1.23 -8.64
CA ASN A 376 23.16 0.06 -8.17
C ASN A 376 21.87 -0.07 -7.36
N LEU A 377 20.86 -0.79 -7.88
CA LEU A 377 19.57 -0.92 -7.20
C LEU A 377 19.67 -1.84 -5.97
N ALA A 378 20.48 -2.91 -6.01
CA ALA A 378 20.73 -3.73 -4.83
C ALA A 378 21.43 -2.96 -3.70
N SER A 379 22.38 -2.07 -4.06
CA SER A 379 23.00 -1.16 -3.09
C SER A 379 21.95 -0.25 -2.43
N ARG A 380 20.97 0.25 -3.19
CA ARG A 380 19.87 1.06 -2.66
C ARG A 380 18.99 0.31 -1.66
N VAL A 381 18.69 -0.97 -1.93
CA VAL A 381 17.98 -1.83 -0.96
C VAL A 381 18.83 -2.02 0.30
N GLN A 382 20.15 -2.19 0.15
CA GLN A 382 21.05 -2.26 1.31
C GLN A 382 21.09 -0.95 2.10
N ASP A 383 21.13 0.21 1.43
CA ASP A 383 21.09 1.51 2.08
C ASP A 383 19.77 1.73 2.85
N SER A 384 18.64 1.22 2.33
CA SER A 384 17.34 1.31 2.97
C SER A 384 17.35 0.67 4.37
N PHE A 385 17.80 -0.57 4.51
CA PHE A 385 17.86 -1.18 5.83
C PHE A 385 18.92 -0.53 6.73
N GLN A 386 20.01 -0.02 6.18
CA GLN A 386 21.01 0.73 6.97
C GLN A 386 20.46 2.05 7.51
N ARG A 387 19.61 2.76 6.73
CA ARG A 387 18.88 3.94 7.21
C ARG A 387 17.92 3.56 8.32
N LEU A 388 17.18 2.44 8.13
CA LEU A 388 16.28 1.91 9.14
C LEU A 388 17.01 1.59 10.45
N ASP A 389 18.12 0.87 10.40
CA ASP A 389 18.92 0.51 11.59
C ASP A 389 19.48 1.76 12.30
N ARG A 390 19.97 2.74 11.53
CA ARG A 390 20.47 4.01 12.08
C ARG A 390 19.35 4.85 12.73
N SER A 391 18.14 4.79 12.21
CA SER A 391 16.99 5.51 12.78
C SER A 391 16.62 5.02 14.18
N SER A 392 16.98 3.77 14.50
CA SER A 392 16.77 3.14 15.81
C SER A 392 15.36 3.37 16.34
N ARG A 393 14.34 3.19 15.51
CA ARG A 393 12.94 3.43 15.89
C ARG A 393 12.58 2.57 17.10
N LYS A 394 12.19 3.22 18.20
CA LYS A 394 11.82 2.55 19.44
C LYS A 394 10.34 2.82 19.74
N PRO A 395 9.65 1.83 20.29
CA PRO A 395 8.33 2.07 20.87
C PRO A 395 8.34 3.20 21.89
N ARG A 396 7.21 3.85 22.09
CA ARG A 396 7.05 4.83 23.18
C ARG A 396 7.31 4.19 24.54
N SER A 397 7.60 4.98 25.57
CA SER A 397 7.99 4.48 26.90
C SER A 397 6.93 3.61 27.59
N VAL A 398 5.65 3.87 27.33
CA VAL A 398 4.51 3.04 27.77
C VAL A 398 3.82 2.55 26.51
N THR A 399 3.99 1.27 26.19
CA THR A 399 3.50 0.69 24.94
C THR A 399 2.30 -0.22 25.16
N PRO A 400 1.32 -0.20 24.26
CA PRO A 400 0.23 -1.16 24.27
C PRO A 400 0.73 -2.61 24.26
N SER A 401 0.09 -3.47 25.06
CA SER A 401 0.42 -4.90 25.17
C SER A 401 -0.83 -5.76 24.91
N VAL A 402 -0.90 -6.36 23.72
CA VAL A 402 -1.94 -7.34 23.38
C VAL A 402 -1.87 -8.56 24.31
N ASP A 403 -0.67 -9.02 24.63
CA ASP A 403 -0.46 -10.17 25.53
C ASP A 403 -1.05 -9.92 26.92
N ALA A 404 -0.98 -8.68 27.43
CA ALA A 404 -1.57 -8.33 28.72
C ALA A 404 -3.10 -8.41 28.71
N VAL A 405 -3.77 -8.10 27.59
CA VAL A 405 -5.22 -8.32 27.43
C VAL A 405 -5.54 -9.81 27.47
N ILE A 406 -4.80 -10.61 26.69
CA ILE A 406 -4.99 -12.06 26.64
C ILE A 406 -4.80 -12.67 28.01
N GLU A 407 -3.79 -12.27 28.76
CA GLU A 407 -3.51 -12.77 30.10
C GLU A 407 -4.60 -12.36 31.10
N ALA A 408 -5.07 -11.11 31.05
CA ALA A 408 -6.18 -10.64 31.88
C ALA A 408 -7.49 -11.42 31.63
N CYS A 409 -7.69 -11.91 30.39
CA CYS A 409 -8.86 -12.72 30.04
C CYS A 409 -8.73 -14.22 30.41
N ARG A 410 -7.53 -14.70 30.76
CA ARG A 410 -7.30 -16.10 31.14
C ARG A 410 -7.70 -16.44 32.56
N SER A 411 -7.86 -15.44 33.43
CA SER A 411 -8.28 -15.68 34.80
C SER A 411 -9.68 -16.31 34.85
N PRO A 412 -9.87 -17.43 35.59
CA PRO A 412 -11.19 -18.03 35.77
C PRO A 412 -12.09 -17.21 36.73
N GLU A 413 -11.50 -16.28 37.46
CA GLU A 413 -12.22 -15.45 38.44
C GLU A 413 -12.44 -14.04 37.87
N THR A 414 -13.65 -13.54 38.06
CA THR A 414 -13.97 -12.15 37.70
C THR A 414 -13.22 -11.21 38.66
N PRO A 415 -12.41 -10.28 38.15
CA PRO A 415 -11.74 -9.27 38.96
C PRO A 415 -12.72 -8.51 39.88
N SER A 416 -12.29 -8.19 41.07
CA SER A 416 -13.15 -7.50 42.06
C SER A 416 -13.72 -6.19 41.56
N GLU A 417 -12.96 -5.46 40.72
CA GLU A 417 -13.33 -4.20 40.08
C GLU A 417 -14.50 -4.34 39.08
N LEU A 418 -14.73 -5.55 38.57
CA LEU A 418 -15.78 -5.87 37.60
C LEU A 418 -16.96 -6.62 38.20
N GLN A 419 -16.91 -7.00 39.49
CA GLN A 419 -17.99 -7.68 40.17
C GLN A 419 -19.18 -6.75 40.41
N LEU A 420 -20.36 -7.24 40.12
CA LEU A 420 -21.62 -6.55 40.42
C LEU A 420 -22.24 -7.09 41.70
N GLU A 421 -22.86 -6.22 42.48
CA GLU A 421 -23.63 -6.62 43.64
C GLU A 421 -24.80 -7.51 43.23
N ILE A 422 -25.02 -8.60 43.97
CA ILE A 422 -26.14 -9.54 43.74
C ILE A 422 -27.47 -8.80 43.88
N GLY A 423 -28.30 -8.89 42.84
CA GLY A 423 -29.61 -8.21 42.81
C GLY A 423 -29.58 -6.79 42.31
N SER A 424 -28.39 -6.23 41.98
CA SER A 424 -28.29 -4.91 41.35
C SER A 424 -28.87 -4.95 39.91
N LYS A 425 -29.45 -3.83 39.48
CA LYS A 425 -29.86 -3.63 38.07
C LYS A 425 -28.87 -2.73 37.40
N PHE A 426 -28.13 -3.28 36.46
CA PHE A 426 -27.04 -2.57 35.76
C PHE A 426 -27.23 -2.71 34.22
N PRO A 427 -27.17 -1.62 33.45
CA PRO A 427 -27.22 -1.70 31.99
C PRO A 427 -25.97 -2.40 31.43
N LEU A 428 -26.15 -3.46 30.63
CA LEU A 428 -25.05 -4.24 30.07
C LEU A 428 -24.02 -3.39 29.31
N ARG A 429 -24.45 -2.34 28.61
CA ARG A 429 -23.52 -1.42 27.93
C ARG A 429 -22.57 -0.69 28.89
N LYS A 430 -23.03 -0.34 30.11
CA LYS A 430 -22.15 0.28 31.12
C LYS A 430 -21.16 -0.73 31.66
N GLN A 431 -21.57 -1.98 31.86
CA GLN A 431 -20.65 -3.05 32.25
C GLN A 431 -19.61 -3.30 31.16
N LEU A 432 -20.01 -3.29 29.89
CA LEU A 432 -19.08 -3.38 28.77
C LEU A 432 -18.02 -2.25 28.85
N GLY A 433 -18.43 -1.01 29.04
CA GLY A 433 -17.51 0.12 29.21
C GLY A 433 -16.52 -0.06 30.36
N GLN A 434 -16.96 -0.60 31.50
CA GLN A 434 -16.10 -0.91 32.64
C GLN A 434 -15.08 -2.02 32.30
N VAL A 435 -15.52 -3.09 31.63
CA VAL A 435 -14.65 -4.19 31.21
C VAL A 435 -13.58 -3.68 30.23
N LEU A 436 -13.97 -2.90 29.23
CA LEU A 436 -13.06 -2.33 28.24
C LEU A 436 -12.05 -1.40 28.92
N GLY A 437 -12.48 -0.55 29.85
CA GLY A 437 -11.60 0.31 30.63
C GLY A 437 -10.60 -0.46 31.48
N PHE A 438 -11.06 -1.52 32.16
CA PHE A 438 -10.22 -2.42 32.94
C PHE A 438 -9.13 -3.06 32.07
N LEU A 439 -9.52 -3.68 30.94
CA LEU A 439 -8.59 -4.34 30.02
C LEU A 439 -7.60 -3.34 29.42
N ASN A 440 -8.08 -2.15 29.08
CA ASN A 440 -7.24 -1.10 28.52
C ASN A 440 -6.18 -0.59 29.52
N GLN A 441 -6.55 -0.43 30.79
CA GLN A 441 -5.59 -0.08 31.86
C GLN A 441 -4.55 -1.20 32.09
N LYS A 442 -4.97 -2.47 32.09
CA LYS A 442 -4.08 -3.62 32.26
C LYS A 442 -3.09 -3.80 31.11
N SER A 443 -3.42 -3.28 29.94
CA SER A 443 -2.65 -3.44 28.70
C SER A 443 -1.92 -2.18 28.22
N ASP A 444 -1.85 -1.15 29.07
CA ASP A 444 -1.27 0.14 28.70
C ASP A 444 -1.90 0.75 27.42
N GLY A 445 -3.20 0.48 27.21
CA GLY A 445 -3.98 1.06 26.14
C GLY A 445 -3.95 0.26 24.82
N ALA A 446 -3.99 -1.07 24.87
CA ALA A 446 -4.01 -1.89 23.66
C ALA A 446 -5.26 -1.73 22.79
N MET A 447 -6.33 -1.11 23.30
CA MET A 447 -7.55 -0.86 22.56
C MET A 447 -7.70 0.62 22.21
N LEU A 448 -7.68 0.93 20.93
CA LEU A 448 -8.18 2.19 20.41
C LEU A 448 -9.65 1.98 20.02
N PHE A 449 -10.51 2.88 20.39
CA PHE A 449 -11.94 2.76 20.11
C PHE A 449 -12.51 4.00 19.44
N GLY A 450 -13.62 3.82 18.74
CA GLY A 450 -14.44 4.89 18.19
C GLY A 450 -15.90 4.47 18.15
N ALA A 451 -16.81 5.41 18.05
CA ALA A 451 -18.22 5.14 18.12
C ALA A 451 -19.09 6.07 17.25
N ALA A 452 -18.57 6.59 16.15
CA ALA A 452 -19.33 7.40 15.20
C ALA A 452 -20.27 8.41 15.88
N ASP A 453 -19.71 9.25 16.78
CA ASP A 453 -20.42 10.25 17.61
C ASP A 453 -21.35 9.67 18.70
N LEU A 454 -21.21 8.38 19.03
CA LEU A 454 -22.08 7.71 20.02
C LEU A 454 -21.32 7.17 21.24
N SER A 455 -20.11 7.65 21.54
CA SER A 455 -19.24 7.09 22.58
C SER A 455 -19.89 6.99 23.97
N ASP A 456 -20.62 8.02 24.40
CA ASP A 456 -21.28 8.04 25.71
C ASP A 456 -22.60 7.29 25.70
N SER A 457 -23.39 7.41 24.64
CA SER A 457 -24.67 6.71 24.53
C SER A 457 -24.52 5.19 24.43
N THR A 458 -23.41 4.71 23.83
CA THR A 458 -23.05 3.29 23.80
C THR A 458 -22.24 2.86 25.03
N ALA A 459 -21.77 3.82 25.82
CA ALA A 459 -20.89 3.64 26.96
C ALA A 459 -19.49 3.06 26.63
N VAL A 460 -19.07 3.05 25.36
CA VAL A 460 -17.72 2.64 24.98
C VAL A 460 -16.66 3.65 25.38
N SER A 461 -17.05 4.91 25.72
CA SER A 461 -16.17 5.90 26.33
C SER A 461 -15.52 5.40 27.63
N GLY A 462 -16.11 4.40 28.30
CA GLY A 462 -15.50 3.69 29.43
C GLY A 462 -14.14 3.07 29.10
N ALA A 463 -13.86 2.73 27.87
CA ALA A 463 -12.56 2.23 27.43
C ALA A 463 -11.43 3.27 27.58
N ASN A 464 -11.74 4.56 27.68
CA ASN A 464 -10.77 5.63 27.92
C ASN A 464 -10.46 5.86 29.43
N THR A 465 -11.09 5.11 30.33
CA THR A 465 -10.89 5.28 31.78
C THR A 465 -9.43 5.10 32.17
N GLY A 466 -8.85 6.10 32.81
CA GLY A 466 -7.41 6.10 33.19
C GLY A 466 -6.47 6.66 32.13
N PHE A 467 -7.00 7.07 30.97
CA PHE A 467 -6.26 7.75 29.91
C PHE A 467 -6.71 9.20 29.77
N PRO A 468 -5.92 10.08 29.09
CA PRO A 468 -6.30 11.48 28.90
C PRO A 468 -7.67 11.62 28.22
N ASP A 469 -8.44 12.59 28.67
CA ASP A 469 -9.72 12.97 28.08
C ASP A 469 -9.56 13.45 26.63
N ASN A 470 -10.68 13.58 25.93
CA ASN A 470 -10.77 13.95 24.52
C ASN A 470 -10.18 12.91 23.57
N PHE A 471 -10.18 13.26 22.28
CA PHE A 471 -9.78 12.34 21.21
C PHE A 471 -8.26 12.25 21.05
N TRP A 472 -7.85 11.09 20.54
CA TRP A 472 -6.47 10.85 20.16
C TRP A 472 -6.02 11.85 19.07
N HIS A 473 -4.85 12.42 19.26
CA HIS A 473 -4.21 13.29 18.26
C HIS A 473 -2.71 13.11 18.34
N PHE A 474 -2.08 12.88 17.19
CA PHE A 474 -0.66 12.51 17.08
C PHE A 474 0.27 13.36 17.95
N ARG A 475 0.11 14.68 17.96
CA ARG A 475 0.99 15.60 18.69
C ARG A 475 0.47 16.01 20.07
N THR A 476 -0.81 16.32 20.16
CA THR A 476 -1.35 17.01 21.35
C THR A 476 -1.98 16.07 22.37
N ASN A 477 -2.42 14.87 21.94
CA ASN A 477 -3.08 13.91 22.82
C ASN A 477 -2.83 12.45 22.40
N PRO A 478 -1.57 12.00 22.28
CA PRO A 478 -1.25 10.67 21.73
C PRO A 478 -1.56 9.52 22.70
N LEU A 479 -1.93 9.81 23.94
CA LEU A 479 -2.22 8.79 24.96
C LEU A 479 -3.72 8.54 25.15
N SER A 480 -4.61 9.36 24.60
CA SER A 480 -6.03 9.04 24.57
C SER A 480 -6.29 7.76 23.79
N ARG A 481 -7.31 7.01 24.17
CA ARG A 481 -7.70 5.78 23.46
C ARG A 481 -8.90 5.99 22.55
N SER A 482 -9.51 7.17 22.59
CA SER A 482 -10.68 7.53 21.81
C SER A 482 -10.31 8.14 20.47
N LEU A 483 -10.76 7.53 19.38
CA LEU A 483 -10.58 8.04 18.01
C LEU A 483 -11.76 8.94 17.61
N SER A 484 -11.45 10.11 17.04
CA SER A 484 -12.44 10.92 16.35
C SER A 484 -12.44 10.61 14.86
N MET A 485 -13.64 10.37 14.33
CA MET A 485 -13.85 10.24 12.88
C MET A 485 -14.36 11.55 12.25
N GLY A 486 -14.57 12.59 13.08
CA GLY A 486 -15.13 13.86 12.63
C GLY A 486 -16.66 13.87 12.50
N GLY A 487 -17.36 12.82 12.97
CA GLY A 487 -18.82 12.72 12.94
C GLY A 487 -19.34 11.30 12.90
N ILE A 488 -20.49 11.10 12.25
CA ILE A 488 -21.17 9.82 12.10
C ILE A 488 -20.58 9.10 10.88
N CYS A 489 -19.59 8.26 11.11
CA CYS A 489 -18.69 7.70 10.10
C CYS A 489 -18.41 6.21 10.38
N GLU A 490 -19.42 5.35 10.36
CA GLU A 490 -19.30 3.93 10.75
C GLU A 490 -18.45 3.13 9.76
N ASP A 491 -18.56 3.42 8.46
CA ASP A 491 -17.90 2.64 7.41
C ASP A 491 -16.40 2.88 7.40
N GLY A 492 -15.96 4.14 7.49
CA GLY A 492 -14.54 4.51 7.62
C GLY A 492 -13.94 4.02 8.94
N LEU A 493 -14.67 4.15 10.05
CA LEU A 493 -14.26 3.68 11.38
C LEU A 493 -13.99 2.17 11.36
N SER A 494 -14.89 1.38 10.78
CA SER A 494 -14.73 -0.08 10.68
C SER A 494 -13.44 -0.46 9.98
N CYS A 495 -13.13 0.18 8.85
CA CYS A 495 -11.90 -0.06 8.11
C CYS A 495 -10.65 0.40 8.88
N ILE A 496 -10.70 1.54 9.57
CA ILE A 496 -9.58 2.05 10.38
C ILE A 496 -9.25 1.05 11.50
N ILE A 497 -10.25 0.52 12.21
CA ILE A 497 -10.05 -0.46 13.28
C ILE A 497 -9.39 -1.73 12.73
N VAL A 498 -9.81 -2.22 11.55
CA VAL A 498 -9.14 -3.35 10.87
C VAL A 498 -7.66 -3.06 10.63
N GLY A 499 -7.34 -1.86 10.15
CA GLY A 499 -5.96 -1.46 9.93
C GLY A 499 -5.13 -1.35 11.21
N ILE A 500 -5.69 -0.77 12.27
CA ILE A 500 -5.04 -0.68 13.59
C ILE A 500 -4.69 -2.08 14.09
N SER A 501 -5.64 -3.02 14.04
CA SER A 501 -5.42 -4.41 14.43
C SER A 501 -4.40 -5.09 13.50
N GLY A 502 -4.45 -4.84 12.20
CA GLY A 502 -3.50 -5.36 11.20
C GLY A 502 -2.05 -4.92 11.41
N PHE A 503 -1.81 -3.82 12.14
CA PHE A 503 -0.48 -3.44 12.59
C PHE A 503 0.10 -4.44 13.60
N GLY A 504 -0.74 -5.19 14.30
CA GLY A 504 -0.37 -6.30 15.17
C GLY A 504 0.12 -5.89 16.57
N LYS A 505 -0.15 -4.67 17.01
CA LYS A 505 0.20 -4.15 18.34
C LYS A 505 -1.03 -3.68 19.15
N HIS A 506 -2.20 -3.81 18.59
CA HIS A 506 -3.49 -3.42 19.15
C HIS A 506 -4.54 -4.51 18.93
N ILE A 507 -5.62 -4.42 19.70
CA ILE A 507 -6.83 -5.25 19.56
C ILE A 507 -8.00 -4.38 19.13
#